data_13efc435b46c71e45c5f6c4227c1473f
#
_entry.id   13efc435b46c71e45c5f6c4227c1473f
#
_cell.length_a   1.000
_cell.length_b   1.000
_cell.length_c   1.000
_cell.angle_alpha   90.00
_cell.angle_beta   90.00
_cell.angle_gamma   90.00
#
_symmetry.space_group_name_H-M   'P 1'
#
loop_
_entity.id
_entity.type
_entity.pdbx_description
1 polymer ?
#
loop_
_entity_poly.entity_id
_entity_poly.type
_entity_poly.pdbx_seq_one_letter_code
_entity_poly.pdbx_strand_id
1 'polypeptide(L)'
;MGILKRIRNFFKKEGEEMSENQFFTQNTLMSLYDDFICSEKFVWFEIGEKYYKAENDILDRTMYSIQNGAKVIDTSQPNNRLNHNFTKCLVDQKVDYSLGKAPKITSDDEIYLDLLEEILKDNKFEYKLNLVGKKASNNGVSWVHPYIDSKGKFKFMVVPATQVIPIWADDMESELNSAIRVYETVNTSLGYLEEFTILEYWTKTGVTKYKLNGNQLMPLQDNNDLLSELNGEQVGEVPHVVIDGQAKAWGIVPFIPFKNNMDMFPDIRYIKNLIDNYDLTRSDLANALEQLRNFILVLKNAQGSEIEEIIQNLKLYGIIKTDNIDGSGSDVDMLSNPIDATASITHTNLLKENIIELLQGVNLNLDFKAPPSGVALQILYSALDIKCNGFETELRQGFDLLQDFINLYLFETNQIKAKGNAEIQFQRNMPQNTTEAIQQARDSQGVISNKTIFEHHPFVKDADEEEKRFNKENQVYDNHFNNLTGLDGANL
;
A
#
# COMPACT_ATOMS: atom_id res chain seq x y z
N MET A 1 -25.91 -1.17 -4.90
CA MET A 1 -26.47 -2.54 -4.70
C MET A 1 -25.36 -3.50 -5.09
N GLY A 2 -24.79 -4.28 -4.15
CA GLY A 2 -23.54 -5.01 -4.37
C GLY A 2 -23.60 -6.03 -5.51
N ILE A 3 -22.46 -6.31 -6.11
CA ILE A 3 -22.25 -7.29 -7.21
C ILE A 3 -22.86 -8.64 -6.84
N LEU A 4 -22.67 -9.12 -5.62
CA LEU A 4 -23.27 -10.35 -5.09
C LEU A 4 -24.81 -10.37 -5.15
N LYS A 5 -25.47 -9.23 -4.89
CA LYS A 5 -26.93 -9.15 -4.96
C LYS A 5 -27.43 -9.18 -6.40
N ARG A 6 -26.66 -8.69 -7.37
CA ARG A 6 -26.97 -8.77 -8.81
C ARG A 6 -26.70 -10.16 -9.35
N ILE A 7 -25.58 -10.80 -8.98
CA ILE A 7 -25.29 -12.20 -9.32
C ILE A 7 -26.38 -13.11 -8.77
N ARG A 8 -26.74 -12.98 -7.49
CA ARG A 8 -27.81 -13.76 -6.86
C ARG A 8 -29.19 -13.51 -7.48
N ASN A 9 -29.49 -12.28 -7.92
CA ASN A 9 -30.75 -11.96 -8.61
C ASN A 9 -30.76 -12.47 -10.06
N PHE A 10 -29.61 -12.57 -10.73
CA PHE A 10 -29.47 -13.15 -12.06
C PHE A 10 -29.81 -14.66 -12.01
N PHE A 11 -29.20 -15.40 -11.09
CA PHE A 11 -29.47 -16.85 -10.92
C PHE A 11 -30.88 -17.15 -10.39
N LYS A 12 -31.46 -16.28 -9.55
CA LYS A 12 -32.87 -16.41 -9.16
C LYS A 12 -33.85 -16.25 -10.30
N LYS A 13 -33.49 -15.53 -11.35
CA LYS A 13 -34.33 -15.30 -12.54
C LYS A 13 -34.35 -16.51 -13.48
N GLU A 14 -33.28 -17.32 -13.50
CA GLU A 14 -33.15 -18.49 -14.38
C GLU A 14 -33.56 -19.82 -13.71
N GLY A 15 -33.84 -19.83 -12.41
CA GLY A 15 -34.39 -21.00 -11.72
C GLY A 15 -33.43 -22.18 -11.54
N GLU A 16 -32.13 -21.96 -11.75
CA GLU A 16 -31.09 -22.98 -11.59
C GLU A 16 -30.33 -22.81 -10.28
N GLU A 17 -30.21 -23.90 -9.51
CA GLU A 17 -29.22 -24.00 -8.43
C GLU A 17 -27.81 -24.01 -9.05
N MET A 18 -26.88 -23.18 -8.52
CA MET A 18 -25.49 -23.14 -8.98
C MET A 18 -24.87 -24.54 -8.90
N SER A 19 -24.66 -25.18 -10.03
CA SER A 19 -23.77 -26.31 -10.11
C SER A 19 -22.32 -25.84 -10.02
N GLU A 20 -21.43 -26.56 -9.35
CA GLU A 20 -20.02 -26.19 -9.08
C GLU A 20 -19.17 -25.87 -10.33
N ASN A 21 -19.68 -26.07 -11.56
CA ASN A 21 -18.98 -25.93 -12.82
C ASN A 21 -19.71 -25.06 -13.86
N GLN A 22 -20.44 -24.04 -13.45
CA GLN A 22 -21.16 -23.20 -14.41
C GLN A 22 -20.22 -22.12 -14.98
N PHE A 23 -19.79 -22.27 -16.25
CA PHE A 23 -19.02 -21.27 -16.98
C PHE A 23 -19.90 -20.04 -17.27
N PHE A 24 -19.40 -18.85 -16.90
CA PHE A 24 -20.06 -17.61 -17.26
C PHE A 24 -20.00 -17.40 -18.77
N THR A 25 -21.11 -16.93 -19.36
CA THR A 25 -21.13 -16.49 -20.74
C THR A 25 -20.25 -15.24 -20.93
N GLN A 26 -19.75 -14.99 -22.15
CA GLN A 26 -18.96 -13.79 -22.46
C GLN A 26 -19.69 -12.50 -22.07
N ASN A 27 -21.01 -12.44 -22.28
CA ASN A 27 -21.83 -11.30 -21.89
C ASN A 27 -21.87 -11.10 -20.38
N THR A 28 -21.90 -12.19 -19.61
CA THR A 28 -21.86 -12.13 -18.14
C THR A 28 -20.50 -11.64 -17.65
N LEU A 29 -19.40 -12.11 -18.26
CA LEU A 29 -18.05 -11.66 -17.92
C LEU A 29 -17.87 -10.15 -18.18
N MET A 30 -18.40 -9.65 -19.30
CA MET A 30 -18.38 -8.20 -19.60
C MET A 30 -19.22 -7.40 -18.60
N SER A 31 -20.41 -7.88 -18.26
CA SER A 31 -21.24 -7.20 -17.24
C SER A 31 -20.57 -7.14 -15.87
N LEU A 32 -19.87 -8.21 -15.47
CA LEU A 32 -19.10 -8.22 -14.21
C LEU A 32 -17.93 -7.25 -14.25
N TYR A 33 -17.26 -7.13 -15.38
CA TYR A 33 -16.18 -6.15 -15.59
C TYR A 33 -16.71 -4.71 -15.50
N ASP A 34 -17.78 -4.40 -16.22
CA ASP A 34 -18.40 -3.06 -16.22
C ASP A 34 -18.91 -2.69 -14.80
N ASP A 35 -19.55 -3.64 -14.11
CA ASP A 35 -20.00 -3.44 -12.72
C ASP A 35 -18.81 -3.21 -11.77
N PHE A 36 -17.68 -3.88 -12.00
CA PHE A 36 -16.49 -3.73 -11.16
C PHE A 36 -15.86 -2.35 -11.32
N ILE A 37 -15.61 -1.89 -12.54
CA ILE A 37 -15.00 -0.56 -12.79
C ILE A 37 -15.88 0.59 -12.29
N CYS A 38 -17.22 0.37 -12.22
CA CYS A 38 -18.16 1.34 -11.65
C CYS A 38 -18.38 1.15 -10.14
N SER A 39 -17.71 0.18 -9.50
CA SER A 39 -17.92 -0.13 -8.08
C SER A 39 -17.25 0.90 -7.16
N GLU A 40 -17.82 1.07 -5.96
CA GLU A 40 -17.19 1.90 -4.92
C GLU A 40 -15.78 1.40 -4.58
N LYS A 41 -15.55 0.07 -4.52
CA LYS A 41 -14.24 -0.53 -4.21
C LYS A 41 -13.19 -0.11 -5.25
N PHE A 42 -13.52 -0.18 -6.54
CA PHE A 42 -12.60 0.21 -7.63
C PHE A 42 -12.19 1.68 -7.54
N VAL A 43 -13.15 2.57 -7.32
CA VAL A 43 -12.89 4.02 -7.15
C VAL A 43 -11.93 4.25 -5.98
N TRP A 44 -12.11 3.53 -4.87
CA TRP A 44 -11.20 3.64 -3.73
C TRP A 44 -9.80 3.06 -4.01
N PHE A 45 -9.68 2.04 -4.87
CA PHE A 45 -8.37 1.53 -5.29
C PHE A 45 -7.58 2.60 -6.05
N GLU A 46 -8.23 3.30 -6.98
CA GLU A 46 -7.59 4.38 -7.73
C GLU A 46 -7.24 5.58 -6.84
N ILE A 47 -8.14 6.00 -5.96
CA ILE A 47 -7.90 7.09 -5.00
C ILE A 47 -6.69 6.77 -4.11
N GLY A 48 -6.59 5.54 -3.59
CA GLY A 48 -5.49 5.13 -2.74
C GLY A 48 -4.13 5.23 -3.44
N GLU A 49 -4.03 4.75 -4.67
CA GLU A 49 -2.81 4.87 -5.48
C GLU A 49 -2.49 6.33 -5.84
N LYS A 50 -3.50 7.12 -6.21
CA LYS A 50 -3.38 8.55 -6.55
C LYS A 50 -2.78 9.32 -5.37
N TYR A 51 -3.35 9.18 -4.18
CA TYR A 51 -2.90 9.89 -2.99
C TYR A 51 -1.55 9.37 -2.46
N TYR A 52 -1.26 8.09 -2.62
CA TYR A 52 0.07 7.56 -2.27
C TYR A 52 1.17 8.14 -3.18
N LYS A 53 0.87 8.42 -4.44
CA LYS A 53 1.79 9.07 -5.39
C LYS A 53 1.89 10.59 -5.24
N ALA A 54 1.19 11.17 -4.27
CA ALA A 54 1.08 12.62 -4.09
C ALA A 54 0.38 13.33 -5.26
N GLU A 55 -0.59 12.68 -5.86
CA GLU A 55 -1.46 13.25 -6.91
C GLU A 55 -2.82 13.64 -6.32
N ASN A 56 -2.82 14.40 -5.19
CA ASN A 56 -4.03 14.77 -4.46
C ASN A 56 -4.96 15.64 -5.31
N ASP A 57 -6.26 15.62 -5.01
CA ASP A 57 -7.30 16.34 -5.76
C ASP A 57 -7.07 17.87 -5.82
N ILE A 58 -6.31 18.44 -4.89
CA ILE A 58 -5.94 19.86 -4.91
C ILE A 58 -5.17 20.25 -6.17
N LEU A 59 -4.44 19.32 -6.80
CA LEU A 59 -3.69 19.59 -8.03
C LEU A 59 -4.62 19.87 -9.23
N ASP A 60 -5.86 19.41 -9.17
CA ASP A 60 -6.88 19.63 -10.20
C ASP A 60 -7.67 20.93 -9.98
N ARG A 61 -7.37 21.68 -8.87
CA ARG A 61 -8.05 22.91 -8.52
C ARG A 61 -7.95 23.96 -9.62
N THR A 62 -9.11 24.54 -9.99
CA THR A 62 -9.21 25.65 -10.95
C THR A 62 -9.92 26.83 -10.29
N MET A 63 -9.36 28.04 -10.46
CA MET A 63 -9.98 29.29 -10.01
C MET A 63 -10.95 29.78 -11.07
N TYR A 64 -12.08 30.33 -10.63
CA TYR A 64 -13.13 30.84 -11.49
C TYR A 64 -13.54 32.24 -11.09
N SER A 65 -13.87 33.06 -12.09
CA SER A 65 -14.56 34.35 -11.93
C SER A 65 -15.90 34.33 -12.66
N ILE A 66 -16.80 35.24 -12.27
CA ILE A 66 -18.08 35.41 -12.96
C ILE A 66 -17.93 36.57 -13.90
N GLN A 67 -17.97 36.34 -15.19
CA GLN A 67 -17.96 37.39 -16.23
C GLN A 67 -19.26 37.31 -17.02
N ASN A 68 -19.98 38.40 -17.06
CA ASN A 68 -21.29 38.49 -17.75
C ASN A 68 -22.30 37.40 -17.34
N GLY A 69 -22.28 36.98 -16.06
CA GLY A 69 -23.16 35.94 -15.54
C GLY A 69 -22.69 34.49 -15.86
N ALA A 70 -21.58 34.31 -16.57
CA ALA A 70 -20.99 32.98 -16.88
C ALA A 70 -19.77 32.74 -16.00
N LYS A 71 -19.60 31.45 -15.59
CA LYS A 71 -18.42 30.99 -14.86
C LYS A 71 -17.25 30.79 -15.85
N VAL A 72 -16.18 31.56 -15.72
CA VAL A 72 -14.99 31.56 -16.58
C VAL A 72 -13.75 31.22 -15.75
N ILE A 73 -12.81 30.50 -16.33
CA ILE A 73 -11.52 30.21 -15.67
C ILE A 73 -10.78 31.56 -15.49
N ASP A 74 -10.35 31.83 -14.25
CA ASP A 74 -9.64 33.03 -13.88
C ASP A 74 -8.15 32.73 -13.67
N THR A 75 -7.33 33.14 -14.62
CA THR A 75 -5.88 33.00 -14.57
C THR A 75 -5.18 34.21 -13.92
N SER A 76 -5.93 35.25 -13.56
CA SER A 76 -5.39 36.47 -12.96
C SER A 76 -5.18 36.34 -11.45
N GLN A 77 -5.89 35.40 -10.82
CA GLN A 77 -5.78 35.15 -9.39
C GLN A 77 -4.71 34.11 -9.09
N PRO A 78 -4.00 34.22 -7.95
CA PRO A 78 -3.10 33.18 -7.49
C PRO A 78 -3.86 31.86 -7.34
N ASN A 79 -3.25 30.77 -7.80
CA ASN A 79 -3.79 29.43 -7.70
C ASN A 79 -2.71 28.46 -7.21
N ASN A 80 -2.25 28.69 -5.98
CA ASN A 80 -1.33 27.78 -5.32
C ASN A 80 -2.04 26.44 -5.06
N ARG A 81 -1.36 25.34 -5.38
CA ARG A 81 -1.87 23.98 -5.24
C ARG A 81 -0.88 23.19 -4.40
N LEU A 82 -0.95 23.39 -3.07
CA LEU A 82 -0.06 22.75 -2.12
C LEU A 82 -0.64 21.39 -1.73
N ASN A 83 -0.02 20.33 -2.18
CA ASN A 83 -0.39 18.99 -1.78
C ASN A 83 0.55 18.44 -0.69
N HIS A 84 0.01 17.65 0.23
CA HIS A 84 0.75 17.08 1.34
C HIS A 84 0.60 15.55 1.34
N ASN A 85 1.74 14.86 1.29
CA ASN A 85 1.78 13.42 1.10
C ASN A 85 1.62 12.65 2.43
N PHE A 86 0.52 12.89 3.16
CA PHE A 86 0.21 12.17 4.39
C PHE A 86 0.02 10.68 4.16
N THR A 87 -0.69 10.31 3.08
CA THR A 87 -0.98 8.91 2.75
C THR A 87 0.29 8.09 2.65
N LYS A 88 1.26 8.56 1.85
CA LYS A 88 2.54 7.85 1.71
C LYS A 88 3.28 7.72 3.04
N CYS A 89 3.37 8.83 3.79
CA CYS A 89 4.08 8.82 5.07
C CYS A 89 3.48 7.81 6.05
N LEU A 90 2.15 7.77 6.18
CA LEU A 90 1.47 6.91 7.13
C LEU A 90 1.42 5.44 6.68
N VAL A 91 1.29 5.19 5.37
CA VAL A 91 1.38 3.84 4.81
C VAL A 91 2.79 3.29 4.95
N ASP A 92 3.82 4.07 4.57
CA ASP A 92 5.21 3.64 4.72
C ASP A 92 5.53 3.39 6.20
N GLN A 93 5.07 4.26 7.13
CA GLN A 93 5.26 4.07 8.57
C GLN A 93 4.65 2.75 9.07
N LYS A 94 3.40 2.43 8.67
CA LYS A 94 2.74 1.17 9.04
C LYS A 94 3.48 -0.04 8.48
N VAL A 95 3.81 -0.02 7.19
CA VAL A 95 4.43 -1.14 6.49
C VAL A 95 5.85 -1.37 6.98
N ASP A 96 6.65 -0.29 7.12
CA ASP A 96 8.03 -0.42 7.59
C ASP A 96 8.09 -0.81 9.08
N TYR A 97 7.08 -0.45 9.88
CA TYR A 97 6.96 -0.90 11.27
C TYR A 97 6.65 -2.39 11.37
N SER A 98 5.73 -2.91 10.52
CA SER A 98 5.31 -4.32 10.54
C SER A 98 6.24 -5.25 9.74
N LEU A 99 6.74 -4.79 8.58
CA LEU A 99 7.40 -5.60 7.57
C LEU A 99 8.84 -5.14 7.27
N GLY A 100 9.35 -4.16 8.01
CA GLY A 100 10.70 -3.62 7.82
C GLY A 100 11.81 -4.56 8.30
N LYS A 101 11.47 -5.57 9.10
CA LYS A 101 12.33 -6.71 9.44
C LYS A 101 11.80 -7.98 8.81
N ALA A 102 12.70 -8.87 8.39
CA ALA A 102 12.33 -10.18 7.89
C ALA A 102 11.46 -10.94 8.91
N PRO A 103 10.31 -11.48 8.53
CA PRO A 103 9.51 -12.28 9.43
C PRO A 103 10.25 -13.58 9.77
N LYS A 104 10.05 -14.11 10.97
CA LYS A 104 10.52 -15.43 11.35
C LYS A 104 9.49 -16.46 10.92
N ILE A 105 9.95 -17.50 10.23
CA ILE A 105 9.11 -18.64 9.82
C ILE A 105 9.57 -19.85 10.65
N THR A 106 8.62 -20.55 11.23
CA THR A 106 8.87 -21.71 12.09
C THR A 106 7.97 -22.87 11.70
N SER A 107 8.47 -24.09 11.76
CA SER A 107 7.73 -25.32 11.52
C SER A 107 8.23 -26.42 12.45
N ASP A 108 7.37 -27.35 12.80
CA ASP A 108 7.75 -28.58 13.52
C ASP A 108 8.43 -29.60 12.59
N ASP A 109 8.31 -29.43 11.27
CA ASP A 109 8.94 -30.26 10.24
C ASP A 109 10.11 -29.49 9.60
N GLU A 110 11.35 -29.81 10.03
CA GLU A 110 12.57 -29.17 9.53
C GLU A 110 12.76 -29.37 8.02
N ILE A 111 12.40 -30.55 7.47
CA ILE A 111 12.54 -30.83 6.04
C ILE A 111 11.60 -29.91 5.23
N TYR A 112 10.37 -29.79 5.69
CA TYR A 112 9.42 -28.88 5.06
C TYR A 112 9.86 -27.42 5.17
N LEU A 113 10.40 -27.02 6.32
CA LEU A 113 10.89 -25.65 6.53
C LEU A 113 12.01 -25.31 5.54
N ASP A 114 13.00 -26.20 5.36
CA ASP A 114 14.09 -25.99 4.40
C ASP A 114 13.58 -25.80 2.97
N LEU A 115 12.63 -26.64 2.53
CA LEU A 115 12.02 -26.56 1.20
C LEU A 115 11.21 -25.26 1.03
N LEU A 116 10.45 -24.88 2.06
CA LEU A 116 9.67 -23.65 2.07
C LEU A 116 10.59 -22.42 1.98
N GLU A 117 11.65 -22.35 2.78
CA GLU A 117 12.62 -21.26 2.77
C GLU A 117 13.33 -21.12 1.42
N GLU A 118 13.69 -22.25 0.77
CA GLU A 118 14.27 -22.22 -0.58
C GLU A 118 13.30 -21.58 -1.59
N ILE A 119 12.03 -22.00 -1.59
CA ILE A 119 11.00 -21.45 -2.48
C ILE A 119 10.78 -19.96 -2.20
N LEU A 120 10.67 -19.55 -0.94
CA LEU A 120 10.45 -18.16 -0.55
C LEU A 120 11.64 -17.27 -0.96
N LYS A 121 12.87 -17.75 -0.77
CA LYS A 121 14.10 -17.06 -1.17
C LYS A 121 14.19 -16.91 -2.68
N ASP A 122 13.92 -17.98 -3.46
CA ASP A 122 13.90 -17.96 -4.92
C ASP A 122 12.88 -16.97 -5.49
N ASN A 123 11.85 -16.68 -4.72
CA ASN A 123 10.79 -15.72 -5.04
C ASN A 123 11.01 -14.31 -4.48
N LYS A 124 12.10 -14.04 -3.75
CA LYS A 124 12.36 -12.76 -3.06
C LYS A 124 11.17 -12.37 -2.16
N PHE A 125 10.75 -13.29 -1.31
CA PHE A 125 9.54 -13.17 -0.52
C PHE A 125 9.47 -11.88 0.28
N GLU A 126 10.52 -11.52 1.02
CA GLU A 126 10.56 -10.31 1.85
C GLU A 126 10.27 -9.04 1.04
N TYR A 127 10.88 -8.90 -0.14
CA TYR A 127 10.63 -7.77 -1.04
C TYR A 127 9.17 -7.74 -1.51
N LYS A 128 8.64 -8.91 -1.92
CA LYS A 128 7.24 -9.00 -2.38
C LYS A 128 6.26 -8.80 -1.24
N LEU A 129 6.56 -9.26 -0.03
CA LEU A 129 5.73 -9.06 1.15
C LEU A 129 5.61 -7.57 1.51
N ASN A 130 6.72 -6.81 1.46
CA ASN A 130 6.71 -5.36 1.65
C ASN A 130 5.86 -4.67 0.55
N LEU A 131 6.03 -5.08 -0.73
CA LEU A 131 5.21 -4.58 -1.83
C LEU A 131 3.72 -4.90 -1.63
N VAL A 132 3.39 -6.13 -1.24
CA VAL A 132 2.03 -6.57 -0.91
C VAL A 132 1.45 -5.71 0.20
N GLY A 133 2.21 -5.47 1.29
CA GLY A 133 1.77 -4.63 2.39
C GLY A 133 1.44 -3.19 1.97
N LYS A 134 2.29 -2.57 1.14
CA LYS A 134 2.05 -1.23 0.59
C LYS A 134 0.82 -1.21 -0.32
N LYS A 135 0.69 -2.18 -1.21
CA LYS A 135 -0.45 -2.29 -2.13
C LYS A 135 -1.76 -2.58 -1.39
N ALA A 136 -1.74 -3.47 -0.40
CA ALA A 136 -2.91 -3.71 0.45
C ALA A 136 -3.35 -2.44 1.19
N SER A 137 -2.41 -1.68 1.75
CA SER A 137 -2.71 -0.41 2.45
C SER A 137 -3.28 0.65 1.52
N ASN A 138 -2.79 0.72 0.27
CA ASN A 138 -3.24 1.70 -0.73
C ASN A 138 -4.58 1.33 -1.37
N ASN A 139 -4.80 0.03 -1.64
CA ASN A 139 -5.96 -0.44 -2.38
C ASN A 139 -6.97 -1.21 -1.53
N GLY A 140 -6.66 -1.47 -0.25
CA GLY A 140 -7.49 -2.30 0.63
C GLY A 140 -7.22 -3.79 0.52
N VAL A 141 -6.70 -4.25 -0.61
CA VAL A 141 -6.26 -5.62 -0.88
C VAL A 141 -5.12 -5.63 -1.89
N SER A 142 -4.22 -6.59 -1.77
CA SER A 142 -3.20 -6.91 -2.78
C SER A 142 -3.34 -8.37 -3.15
N TRP A 143 -3.27 -8.69 -4.42
CA TRP A 143 -3.40 -10.06 -4.90
C TRP A 143 -2.04 -10.68 -5.16
N VAL A 144 -1.89 -11.94 -4.81
CA VAL A 144 -0.73 -12.75 -5.17
C VAL A 144 -1.22 -13.88 -6.06
N HIS A 145 -0.58 -14.05 -7.21
CA HIS A 145 -0.90 -15.11 -8.17
C HIS A 145 0.26 -16.10 -8.24
N PRO A 146 0.07 -17.35 -7.77
CA PRO A 146 1.03 -18.44 -7.90
C PRO A 146 1.00 -19.05 -9.30
N TYR A 147 2.18 -19.38 -9.84
CA TYR A 147 2.34 -20.02 -11.15
C TYR A 147 3.61 -20.88 -11.19
N ILE A 148 3.74 -21.70 -12.20
CA ILE A 148 4.96 -22.46 -12.48
C ILE A 148 5.66 -21.81 -13.67
N ASP A 149 6.95 -21.53 -13.53
CA ASP A 149 7.74 -20.95 -14.61
C ASP A 149 8.14 -22.00 -15.67
N SER A 150 8.71 -21.54 -16.80
CA SER A 150 9.16 -22.40 -17.90
C SER A 150 10.24 -23.43 -17.50
N LYS A 151 10.81 -23.30 -16.29
CA LYS A 151 11.81 -24.24 -15.73
C LYS A 151 11.18 -25.23 -14.76
N GLY A 152 9.87 -25.24 -14.60
CA GLY A 152 9.14 -26.07 -13.65
C GLY A 152 9.22 -25.61 -12.20
N LYS A 153 9.69 -24.37 -11.91
CA LYS A 153 9.82 -23.86 -10.56
C LYS A 153 8.57 -23.11 -10.13
N PHE A 154 8.17 -23.28 -8.87
CA PHE A 154 7.11 -22.50 -8.25
C PHE A 154 7.48 -21.03 -8.13
N LYS A 155 6.65 -20.17 -8.67
CA LYS A 155 6.77 -18.72 -8.61
C LYS A 155 5.44 -18.09 -8.22
N PHE A 156 5.51 -16.87 -7.73
CA PHE A 156 4.32 -16.04 -7.53
C PHE A 156 4.61 -14.58 -7.87
N MET A 157 3.58 -13.87 -8.30
CA MET A 157 3.67 -12.44 -8.62
C MET A 157 2.61 -11.66 -7.85
N VAL A 158 2.90 -10.39 -7.62
CA VAL A 158 1.94 -9.44 -7.03
C VAL A 158 1.12 -8.84 -8.15
N VAL A 159 -0.20 -8.93 -8.04
CA VAL A 159 -1.15 -8.43 -9.04
C VAL A 159 -1.89 -7.22 -8.45
N PRO A 160 -2.02 -6.11 -9.19
CA PRO A 160 -2.78 -4.94 -8.76
C PRO A 160 -4.24 -5.27 -8.45
N ALA A 161 -4.80 -4.66 -7.41
CA ALA A 161 -6.21 -4.85 -7.04
C ALA A 161 -7.18 -4.43 -8.16
N THR A 162 -6.82 -3.44 -8.96
CA THR A 162 -7.61 -2.97 -10.10
C THR A 162 -7.71 -3.98 -11.25
N GLN A 163 -6.85 -5.00 -11.26
CA GLN A 163 -6.84 -6.02 -12.31
C GLN A 163 -7.63 -7.29 -11.94
N VAL A 164 -8.06 -7.46 -10.68
CA VAL A 164 -8.66 -8.71 -10.21
C VAL A 164 -10.08 -8.46 -9.72
N ILE A 165 -11.03 -9.16 -10.34
CA ILE A 165 -12.44 -9.16 -9.96
C ILE A 165 -12.69 -10.49 -9.25
N PRO A 166 -12.80 -10.50 -7.92
CA PRO A 166 -13.08 -11.72 -7.18
C PRO A 166 -14.55 -12.09 -7.28
N ILE A 167 -14.84 -13.37 -7.45
CA ILE A 167 -16.17 -13.95 -7.37
C ILE A 167 -16.13 -14.92 -6.20
N TRP A 168 -16.69 -14.48 -5.07
CA TRP A 168 -16.66 -15.20 -3.82
C TRP A 168 -17.70 -16.33 -3.77
N ALA A 169 -17.36 -17.44 -3.14
CA ALA A 169 -18.28 -18.55 -2.90
C ALA A 169 -19.25 -18.26 -1.73
N ASP A 170 -18.82 -17.39 -0.81
CA ASP A 170 -19.54 -17.07 0.43
C ASP A 170 -19.69 -15.56 0.66
N ASP A 171 -20.62 -15.20 1.55
CA ASP A 171 -20.91 -13.81 1.91
C ASP A 171 -19.81 -13.17 2.79
N MET A 172 -18.92 -13.98 3.40
CA MET A 172 -17.80 -13.51 4.23
C MET A 172 -16.54 -13.21 3.43
N GLU A 173 -16.59 -13.39 2.10
CA GLU A 173 -15.45 -13.17 1.20
C GLU A 173 -14.20 -13.98 1.64
N SER A 174 -14.42 -15.25 2.05
CA SER A 174 -13.38 -16.12 2.56
C SER A 174 -12.80 -17.06 1.50
N GLU A 175 -13.64 -17.58 0.60
CA GLU A 175 -13.24 -18.51 -0.46
C GLU A 175 -13.63 -17.98 -1.84
N LEU A 176 -12.70 -18.05 -2.81
CA LEU A 176 -12.98 -17.73 -4.20
C LEU A 176 -13.65 -18.90 -4.91
N ASN A 177 -14.77 -18.63 -5.54
CA ASN A 177 -15.38 -19.55 -6.51
C ASN A 177 -14.70 -19.44 -7.87
N SER A 178 -14.43 -18.22 -8.33
CA SER A 178 -13.68 -17.91 -9.54
C SER A 178 -13.11 -16.49 -9.45
N ALA A 179 -12.24 -16.12 -10.39
CA ALA A 179 -11.70 -14.76 -10.49
C ALA A 179 -11.59 -14.34 -11.96
N ILE A 180 -11.78 -13.06 -12.24
CA ILE A 180 -11.50 -12.48 -13.55
C ILE A 180 -10.29 -11.57 -13.38
N ARG A 181 -9.27 -11.74 -14.22
CA ARG A 181 -8.15 -10.81 -14.31
C ARG A 181 -8.21 -10.05 -15.62
N VAL A 182 -8.14 -8.71 -15.53
CA VAL A 182 -8.12 -7.84 -16.71
C VAL A 182 -6.87 -6.99 -16.68
N TYR A 183 -6.10 -7.00 -17.78
CA TYR A 183 -4.87 -6.21 -17.89
C TYR A 183 -4.55 -5.85 -19.34
N GLU A 184 -3.81 -4.78 -19.51
CA GLU A 184 -3.31 -4.34 -20.81
C GLU A 184 -1.95 -5.00 -21.11
N THR A 185 -1.74 -5.37 -22.36
CA THR A 185 -0.48 -5.90 -22.87
C THR A 185 -0.16 -5.33 -24.24
N VAL A 186 1.11 -5.43 -24.61
CA VAL A 186 1.61 -4.89 -25.88
C VAL A 186 2.17 -6.01 -26.73
N ASN A 187 1.64 -6.15 -27.96
CA ASN A 187 2.21 -7.06 -28.95
C ASN A 187 3.26 -6.33 -29.80
N THR A 188 4.46 -6.88 -29.84
CA THR A 188 5.59 -6.33 -30.63
C THR A 188 5.93 -7.16 -31.85
N SER A 189 5.29 -8.31 -32.07
CA SER A 189 5.64 -9.28 -33.12
C SER A 189 5.32 -8.81 -34.55
N LEU A 190 4.49 -7.79 -34.72
CA LEU A 190 4.06 -7.26 -36.02
C LEU A 190 4.91 -6.08 -36.53
N GLY A 191 5.97 -5.70 -35.81
CA GLY A 191 6.80 -4.54 -36.18
C GLY A 191 6.20 -3.18 -35.82
N TYR A 192 5.04 -3.14 -35.19
CA TYR A 192 4.43 -1.97 -34.55
C TYR A 192 3.87 -2.37 -33.18
N LEU A 193 3.71 -1.38 -32.29
CA LEU A 193 3.14 -1.59 -30.98
C LEU A 193 1.61 -1.64 -31.10
N GLU A 194 1.01 -2.77 -30.80
CA GLU A 194 -0.43 -2.93 -30.67
C GLU A 194 -0.76 -3.17 -29.19
N GLU A 195 -1.42 -2.21 -28.56
CA GLU A 195 -1.94 -2.35 -27.21
C GLU A 195 -3.31 -3.03 -27.25
N PHE A 196 -3.50 -4.02 -26.41
CA PHE A 196 -4.79 -4.70 -26.27
C PHE A 196 -5.02 -5.19 -24.86
N THR A 197 -6.29 -5.29 -24.49
CA THR A 197 -6.70 -5.76 -23.17
C THR A 197 -6.99 -7.25 -23.21
N ILE A 198 -6.42 -7.98 -22.26
CA ILE A 198 -6.70 -9.40 -22.02
C ILE A 198 -7.63 -9.51 -20.82
N LEU A 199 -8.65 -10.37 -20.95
CA LEU A 199 -9.50 -10.82 -19.88
C LEU A 199 -9.26 -12.33 -19.69
N GLU A 200 -8.83 -12.72 -18.49
CA GLU A 200 -8.64 -14.10 -18.08
C GLU A 200 -9.71 -14.48 -17.07
N TYR A 201 -10.46 -15.54 -17.34
CA TYR A 201 -11.43 -16.11 -16.42
C TYR A 201 -10.84 -17.37 -15.77
N TRP A 202 -10.61 -17.31 -14.48
CA TRP A 202 -9.98 -18.34 -13.67
C TRP A 202 -11.00 -19.06 -12.81
N THR A 203 -11.03 -20.39 -12.91
CA THR A 203 -11.86 -21.28 -12.10
C THR A 203 -10.99 -22.13 -11.16
N LYS A 204 -11.56 -23.11 -10.49
CA LYS A 204 -10.80 -24.10 -9.71
C LYS A 204 -10.06 -25.10 -10.59
N THR A 205 -10.45 -25.25 -11.85
CA THR A 205 -9.98 -26.27 -12.79
C THR A 205 -9.05 -25.74 -13.88
N GLY A 206 -9.18 -24.46 -14.23
CA GLY A 206 -8.34 -23.88 -15.29
C GLY A 206 -8.60 -22.40 -15.55
N VAL A 207 -8.13 -21.93 -16.69
CA VAL A 207 -8.24 -20.57 -17.16
C VAL A 207 -8.73 -20.50 -18.59
N THR A 208 -9.62 -19.55 -18.90
CA THR A 208 -10.02 -19.20 -20.25
C THR A 208 -9.61 -17.75 -20.53
N LYS A 209 -8.93 -17.52 -21.66
CA LYS A 209 -8.39 -16.20 -22.02
C LYS A 209 -9.18 -15.60 -23.19
N TYR A 210 -9.42 -14.30 -23.09
CA TYR A 210 -10.10 -13.51 -24.10
C TYR A 210 -9.33 -12.23 -24.42
N LYS A 211 -9.34 -11.81 -25.68
CA LYS A 211 -8.95 -10.47 -26.12
C LYS A 211 -10.21 -9.59 -26.11
N LEU A 212 -10.14 -8.43 -25.47
CA LEU A 212 -11.21 -7.44 -25.51
C LEU A 212 -11.08 -6.60 -26.79
N ASN A 213 -12.11 -6.61 -27.62
CA ASN A 213 -12.20 -5.80 -28.82
C ASN A 213 -13.49 -4.94 -28.76
N GLY A 214 -13.34 -3.68 -28.37
CA GLY A 214 -14.48 -2.84 -28.03
C GLY A 214 -15.25 -3.44 -26.84
N ASN A 215 -16.53 -3.76 -27.04
CA ASN A 215 -17.39 -4.38 -26.02
C ASN A 215 -17.56 -5.90 -26.22
N GLN A 216 -16.72 -6.54 -27.04
CA GLN A 216 -16.83 -7.97 -27.32
C GLN A 216 -15.58 -8.72 -26.88
N LEU A 217 -15.78 -9.87 -26.24
CA LEU A 217 -14.72 -10.80 -25.89
C LEU A 217 -14.49 -11.76 -27.05
N MET A 218 -13.25 -11.80 -27.55
CA MET A 218 -12.82 -12.78 -28.53
C MET A 218 -11.94 -13.81 -27.86
N PRO A 219 -12.21 -15.12 -27.97
CA PRO A 219 -11.33 -16.13 -27.44
C PRO A 219 -9.90 -15.96 -27.96
N LEU A 220 -8.92 -15.97 -27.05
CA LEU A 220 -7.52 -15.88 -27.40
C LEU A 220 -6.97 -17.31 -27.57
N GLN A 221 -6.50 -17.64 -28.77
CA GLN A 221 -5.74 -18.86 -29.03
C GLN A 221 -4.27 -18.55 -28.77
N ASP A 222 -3.72 -19.07 -27.70
CA ASP A 222 -2.28 -18.99 -27.42
C ASP A 222 -1.53 -20.02 -28.26
N ASN A 223 -1.03 -19.63 -29.44
CA ASN A 223 -0.25 -20.50 -30.34
C ASN A 223 1.17 -20.82 -29.80
N ASN A 224 1.55 -20.28 -28.64
CA ASN A 224 2.91 -20.40 -28.08
C ASN A 224 2.97 -20.99 -26.67
N ASP A 225 1.87 -21.48 -26.10
CA ASP A 225 1.89 -22.03 -24.75
C ASP A 225 2.01 -23.56 -24.82
N LEU A 226 2.95 -24.14 -24.07
CA LEU A 226 3.10 -25.59 -23.87
C LEU A 226 1.77 -26.28 -23.53
N LEU A 227 0.83 -25.53 -22.92
CA LEU A 227 -0.51 -25.98 -22.59
C LEU A 227 -1.40 -26.13 -23.83
N SER A 228 -1.23 -25.28 -24.85
CA SER A 228 -2.00 -25.38 -26.10
C SER A 228 -1.53 -26.54 -26.96
N GLU A 229 -0.23 -26.87 -26.94
CA GLU A 229 0.34 -28.02 -27.65
C GLU A 229 -0.15 -29.36 -27.06
N LEU A 230 -0.41 -29.42 -25.74
CA LEU A 230 -0.90 -30.62 -25.07
C LEU A 230 -2.40 -30.88 -25.26
N ASN A 231 -3.21 -29.83 -25.43
CA ASN A 231 -4.68 -29.92 -25.46
C ASN A 231 -5.31 -29.84 -26.87
N GLY A 232 -4.52 -29.60 -27.92
CA GLY A 232 -5.03 -29.42 -29.28
C GLY A 232 -5.76 -28.07 -29.45
N GLU A 233 -6.26 -27.79 -30.65
CA GLU A 233 -6.91 -26.50 -31.05
C GLU A 233 -8.25 -26.20 -30.34
N GLN A 234 -8.42 -26.58 -29.07
CA GLN A 234 -9.65 -26.30 -28.35
C GLN A 234 -9.66 -24.88 -27.79
N VAL A 235 -10.58 -24.06 -28.30
CA VAL A 235 -11.05 -22.82 -27.67
C VAL A 235 -11.82 -23.22 -26.41
N GLY A 236 -11.12 -23.30 -25.25
CA GLY A 236 -11.72 -23.75 -24.01
C GLY A 236 -10.88 -23.44 -22.79
N GLU A 237 -11.31 -23.95 -21.66
CA GLU A 237 -10.58 -23.86 -20.40
C GLU A 237 -9.30 -24.69 -20.47
N VAL A 238 -8.18 -24.06 -20.13
CA VAL A 238 -6.84 -24.69 -20.10
C VAL A 238 -6.45 -24.88 -18.64
N PRO A 239 -5.89 -26.05 -18.23
CA PRO A 239 -5.40 -26.26 -16.88
C PRO A 239 -4.39 -25.18 -16.44
N HIS A 240 -4.28 -24.98 -15.13
CA HIS A 240 -3.51 -23.86 -14.57
C HIS A 240 -2.00 -23.94 -14.81
N VAL A 241 -1.44 -25.16 -14.78
CA VAL A 241 0.01 -25.37 -14.74
C VAL A 241 0.41 -26.66 -15.48
N VAL A 242 1.68 -26.72 -15.87
CA VAL A 242 2.31 -27.96 -16.34
C VAL A 242 3.38 -28.35 -15.34
N ILE A 243 3.26 -29.56 -14.77
CA ILE A 243 4.24 -30.15 -13.86
C ILE A 243 4.67 -31.50 -14.45
N ASP A 244 5.97 -31.70 -14.63
CA ASP A 244 6.55 -32.90 -15.24
C ASP A 244 5.93 -33.28 -16.60
N GLY A 245 5.59 -32.27 -17.42
CA GLY A 245 4.98 -32.47 -18.74
C GLY A 245 3.51 -32.85 -18.70
N GLN A 246 2.87 -32.81 -17.53
CA GLN A 246 1.43 -33.04 -17.36
C GLN A 246 0.69 -31.77 -17.04
N ALA A 247 -0.38 -31.52 -17.76
CA ALA A 247 -1.28 -30.41 -17.48
C ALA A 247 -2.10 -30.69 -16.20
N LYS A 248 -2.04 -29.80 -15.22
CA LYS A 248 -2.68 -29.96 -13.91
C LYS A 248 -3.44 -28.71 -13.49
N ALA A 249 -4.49 -28.90 -12.71
CA ALA A 249 -5.22 -27.84 -12.03
C ALA A 249 -4.78 -27.75 -10.57
N TRP A 250 -4.77 -26.51 -10.02
CA TRP A 250 -4.54 -26.33 -8.59
C TRP A 250 -5.67 -26.89 -7.71
N GLY A 251 -6.88 -27.05 -8.26
CA GLY A 251 -8.08 -27.39 -7.49
C GLY A 251 -8.67 -26.25 -6.67
N ILE A 252 -7.96 -25.12 -6.61
CA ILE A 252 -8.34 -23.86 -6.00
C ILE A 252 -8.02 -22.72 -6.97
N VAL A 253 -8.73 -21.58 -6.84
CA VAL A 253 -8.51 -20.42 -7.71
C VAL A 253 -7.16 -19.76 -7.38
N PRO A 254 -6.22 -19.61 -8.34
CA PRO A 254 -4.85 -19.19 -8.04
C PRO A 254 -4.71 -17.67 -7.85
N PHE A 255 -5.53 -17.08 -6.99
CA PHE A 255 -5.46 -15.70 -6.56
C PHE A 255 -5.60 -15.62 -5.04
N ILE A 256 -4.58 -15.13 -4.38
CA ILE A 256 -4.49 -15.08 -2.92
C ILE A 256 -4.71 -13.63 -2.50
N PRO A 257 -5.78 -13.32 -1.74
CA PRO A 257 -6.01 -11.98 -1.23
C PRO A 257 -5.15 -11.74 0.02
N PHE A 258 -4.30 -10.73 -0.02
CA PHE A 258 -3.66 -10.14 1.14
C PHE A 258 -4.43 -8.87 1.48
N LYS A 259 -5.32 -8.96 2.46
CA LYS A 259 -6.24 -7.89 2.81
C LYS A 259 -5.54 -6.85 3.72
N ASN A 260 -5.93 -5.59 3.57
CA ASN A 260 -5.55 -4.52 4.50
C ASN A 260 -6.34 -4.59 5.81
N ASN A 261 -7.60 -4.95 5.66
CA ASN A 261 -8.60 -5.14 6.71
C ASN A 261 -9.71 -6.03 6.16
N MET A 262 -10.61 -6.47 7.04
CA MET A 262 -11.71 -7.37 6.70
C MET A 262 -12.60 -6.85 5.56
N ASP A 263 -12.82 -5.53 5.49
CA ASP A 263 -13.69 -4.91 4.49
C ASP A 263 -12.99 -4.64 3.15
N MET A 264 -11.68 -4.87 3.06
CA MET A 264 -10.83 -4.58 1.90
C MET A 264 -10.90 -3.12 1.44
N PHE A 265 -10.84 -2.16 2.39
CA PHE A 265 -10.75 -0.74 2.09
C PHE A 265 -9.34 -0.19 2.36
N PRO A 266 -8.90 0.78 1.54
CA PRO A 266 -7.61 1.45 1.73
C PRO A 266 -7.62 2.37 2.95
N ASP A 267 -6.44 2.58 3.53
CA ASP A 267 -6.26 3.44 4.70
C ASP A 267 -6.74 4.89 4.44
N ILE A 268 -6.53 5.42 3.23
CA ILE A 268 -6.92 6.77 2.82
C ILE A 268 -8.43 7.04 2.99
N ARG A 269 -9.28 6.03 2.91
CA ARG A 269 -10.73 6.18 3.01
C ARG A 269 -11.17 6.94 4.26
N TYR A 270 -10.48 6.73 5.35
CA TYR A 270 -10.83 7.30 6.65
C TYR A 270 -10.37 8.75 6.83
N ILE A 271 -9.43 9.23 6.01
CA ILE A 271 -8.80 10.54 6.19
C ILE A 271 -8.79 11.41 4.93
N LYS A 272 -9.30 10.93 3.79
CA LYS A 272 -9.27 11.68 2.52
C LYS A 272 -9.81 13.10 2.69
N ASN A 273 -10.99 13.24 3.26
CA ASN A 273 -11.62 14.55 3.44
C ASN A 273 -10.81 15.51 4.33
N LEU A 274 -10.06 14.98 5.30
CA LEU A 274 -9.19 15.78 6.15
C LEU A 274 -7.95 16.26 5.39
N ILE A 275 -7.37 15.38 4.55
CA ILE A 275 -6.24 15.73 3.69
C ILE A 275 -6.67 16.80 2.68
N ASP A 276 -7.83 16.62 2.02
CA ASP A 276 -8.36 17.58 1.06
C ASP A 276 -8.58 18.96 1.70
N ASN A 277 -9.13 18.99 2.91
CA ASN A 277 -9.33 20.22 3.67
C ASN A 277 -8.00 20.87 4.08
N TYR A 278 -7.03 20.05 4.50
CA TYR A 278 -5.69 20.52 4.85
C TYR A 278 -5.01 21.17 3.63
N ASP A 279 -5.00 20.49 2.49
CA ASP A 279 -4.40 20.96 1.24
C ASP A 279 -5.10 22.24 0.75
N LEU A 280 -6.43 22.29 0.83
CA LEU A 280 -7.23 23.47 0.48
C LEU A 280 -6.88 24.68 1.37
N THR A 281 -6.89 24.49 2.69
CA THR A 281 -6.61 25.57 3.65
C THR A 281 -5.19 26.12 3.50
N ARG A 282 -4.21 25.23 3.29
CA ARG A 282 -2.81 25.64 3.05
C ARG A 282 -2.64 26.37 1.74
N SER A 283 -3.33 25.93 0.69
CA SER A 283 -3.33 26.59 -0.63
C SER A 283 -4.00 27.95 -0.59
N ASP A 284 -5.12 28.07 0.14
CA ASP A 284 -5.83 29.34 0.31
C ASP A 284 -5.01 30.33 1.12
N LEU A 285 -4.34 29.89 2.17
CA LEU A 285 -3.42 30.75 2.93
C LEU A 285 -2.27 31.25 2.04
N ALA A 286 -1.68 30.37 1.20
CA ALA A 286 -0.64 30.76 0.27
C ALA A 286 -1.15 31.78 -0.76
N ASN A 287 -2.34 31.56 -1.35
CA ASN A 287 -2.98 32.49 -2.27
C ASN A 287 -3.21 33.85 -1.62
N ALA A 288 -3.71 33.83 -0.41
CA ALA A 288 -3.99 35.04 0.33
C ALA A 288 -2.73 35.84 0.69
N LEU A 289 -1.64 35.16 1.09
CA LEU A 289 -0.35 35.81 1.33
C LEU A 289 0.25 36.41 0.04
N GLU A 290 0.01 35.77 -1.11
CA GLU A 290 0.41 36.30 -2.41
C GLU A 290 -0.44 37.55 -2.79
N GLN A 291 -1.74 37.51 -2.54
CA GLN A 291 -2.66 38.62 -2.78
C GLN A 291 -2.40 39.80 -1.85
N LEU A 292 -1.90 39.62 -0.62
CA LEU A 292 -1.57 40.69 0.30
C LEU A 292 -0.48 41.65 -0.23
N ARG A 293 0.30 41.24 -1.25
CA ARG A 293 1.20 42.14 -1.98
C ARG A 293 0.50 43.13 -2.89
N ASN A 294 -0.80 42.90 -3.20
CA ASN A 294 -1.63 43.75 -4.02
C ASN A 294 -2.65 44.47 -3.13
N PHE A 295 -2.27 45.62 -2.58
CA PHE A 295 -3.17 46.47 -1.77
C PHE A 295 -4.29 46.99 -2.63
N ILE A 296 -5.52 47.04 -2.10
CA ILE A 296 -6.60 47.83 -2.68
C ILE A 296 -6.51 49.23 -2.06
N LEU A 297 -6.09 50.19 -2.87
CA LEU A 297 -6.05 51.55 -2.48
C LEU A 297 -7.41 52.20 -2.77
N VAL A 298 -8.02 52.76 -1.75
CA VAL A 298 -9.26 53.51 -1.86
C VAL A 298 -8.92 54.97 -1.91
N LEU A 299 -9.03 55.55 -3.09
CA LEU A 299 -8.85 56.98 -3.28
C LEU A 299 -10.17 57.72 -2.99
N LYS A 300 -10.17 58.56 -1.98
CA LYS A 300 -11.32 59.40 -1.65
C LYS A 300 -11.06 60.82 -2.19
N ASN A 301 -12.10 61.44 -2.80
CA ASN A 301 -12.05 62.80 -3.35
C ASN A 301 -10.93 63.06 -4.39
N ALA A 302 -10.51 62.07 -5.13
CA ALA A 302 -9.52 62.20 -6.20
C ALA A 302 -10.21 62.69 -7.49
N GLN A 303 -10.55 63.98 -7.57
CA GLN A 303 -11.05 64.57 -8.80
C GLN A 303 -9.86 65.12 -9.62
N GLY A 304 -9.77 64.68 -10.89
CA GLY A 304 -8.86 65.28 -11.86
C GLY A 304 -7.56 64.51 -12.16
N SER A 305 -7.33 63.33 -11.56
CA SER A 305 -6.19 62.49 -11.91
C SER A 305 -6.66 61.29 -12.72
N GLU A 306 -5.98 60.97 -13.82
CA GLU A 306 -6.24 59.76 -14.58
C GLU A 306 -5.79 58.52 -13.75
N ILE A 307 -6.66 57.52 -13.66
CA ILE A 307 -6.38 56.28 -12.86
C ILE A 307 -5.09 55.58 -13.34
N GLU A 308 -4.83 55.63 -14.65
CA GLU A 308 -3.61 55.07 -15.25
C GLU A 308 -2.34 55.77 -14.71
N GLU A 309 -2.33 57.09 -14.55
CA GLU A 309 -1.19 57.83 -14.03
C GLU A 309 -0.93 57.50 -12.54
N ILE A 310 -1.98 57.34 -11.75
CA ILE A 310 -1.88 56.94 -10.34
C ILE A 310 -1.29 55.52 -10.24
N ILE A 311 -1.74 54.60 -11.07
CA ILE A 311 -1.23 53.22 -11.09
C ILE A 311 0.24 53.17 -11.57
N GLN A 312 0.62 53.99 -12.56
CA GLN A 312 2.01 54.06 -13.03
C GLN A 312 2.94 54.67 -11.98
N ASN A 313 2.53 55.74 -11.31
CA ASN A 313 3.29 56.36 -10.24
C ASN A 313 3.46 55.46 -9.04
N LEU A 314 2.41 54.70 -8.68
CA LEU A 314 2.47 53.70 -7.63
C LEU A 314 3.45 52.58 -7.98
N LYS A 315 3.42 52.08 -9.23
CA LYS A 315 4.33 51.00 -9.70
C LYS A 315 5.81 51.45 -9.82
N LEU A 316 6.04 52.68 -10.30
CA LEU A 316 7.39 53.20 -10.56
C LEU A 316 8.04 53.80 -9.32
N TYR A 317 7.29 54.51 -8.50
CA TYR A 317 7.85 55.29 -7.41
C TYR A 317 7.32 54.89 -6.02
N GLY A 318 6.31 53.99 -5.93
CA GLY A 318 5.71 53.60 -4.67
C GLY A 318 4.96 54.71 -3.95
N ILE A 319 4.59 55.81 -4.66
CA ILE A 319 4.02 57.02 -4.09
C ILE A 319 2.69 57.34 -4.79
N ILE A 320 1.69 57.74 -4.02
CA ILE A 320 0.44 58.32 -4.51
C ILE A 320 0.44 59.80 -4.16
N LYS A 321 0.31 60.63 -5.18
CA LYS A 321 0.16 62.07 -5.00
C LYS A 321 -1.33 62.39 -4.87
N THR A 322 -1.72 63.07 -3.78
CA THR A 322 -3.09 63.54 -3.55
C THR A 322 -3.10 65.04 -3.59
N ASP A 323 -4.06 65.66 -4.29
CA ASP A 323 -4.22 67.10 -4.36
C ASP A 323 -5.35 67.56 -3.40
N ASN A 324 -5.10 68.65 -2.70
CA ASN A 324 -6.10 69.31 -1.86
C ASN A 324 -6.92 70.31 -2.71
N ILE A 325 -8.20 70.04 -2.94
CA ILE A 325 -9.09 70.93 -3.63
C ILE A 325 -10.14 71.35 -2.63
N ASP A 326 -10.27 72.72 -2.43
CA ASP A 326 -11.27 73.38 -1.61
C ASP A 326 -11.40 72.94 -0.13
N GLY A 327 -10.31 72.69 0.54
CA GLY A 327 -10.32 72.37 1.98
C GLY A 327 -10.81 70.96 2.37
N SER A 328 -11.22 70.16 1.43
CA SER A 328 -11.48 68.73 1.60
C SER A 328 -10.25 67.95 1.18
N GLY A 329 -9.47 67.46 2.15
CA GLY A 329 -8.28 66.67 1.87
C GLY A 329 -8.65 65.41 1.10
N SER A 330 -7.86 65.11 0.03
CA SER A 330 -7.88 63.78 -0.57
C SER A 330 -7.26 62.78 0.40
N ASP A 331 -7.90 61.70 0.64
CA ASP A 331 -7.44 60.66 1.56
C ASP A 331 -7.23 59.34 0.84
N VAL A 332 -6.23 58.58 1.26
CA VAL A 332 -5.90 57.25 0.74
C VAL A 332 -6.05 56.25 1.86
N ASP A 333 -7.12 55.48 1.79
CA ASP A 333 -7.32 54.37 2.70
C ASP A 333 -6.79 53.08 2.08
N MET A 334 -6.19 52.25 2.89
CA MET A 334 -5.81 50.90 2.54
C MET A 334 -6.87 49.93 3.03
N LEU A 335 -7.63 49.36 2.10
CA LEU A 335 -8.45 48.19 2.41
C LEU A 335 -7.56 46.97 2.42
N SER A 336 -7.15 46.51 3.61
CA SER A 336 -6.58 45.20 3.81
C SER A 336 -7.68 44.31 4.36
N ASN A 337 -7.84 43.12 3.75
CA ASN A 337 -8.63 42.07 4.39
C ASN A 337 -7.65 41.30 5.31
N PRO A 338 -7.68 41.53 6.64
CA PRO A 338 -6.79 40.87 7.54
C PRO A 338 -7.11 39.36 7.53
N ILE A 339 -6.24 38.55 6.93
CA ILE A 339 -6.35 37.12 7.06
C ILE A 339 -5.94 36.79 8.49
N ASP A 340 -6.81 36.08 9.21
CA ASP A 340 -6.42 35.50 10.47
C ASP A 340 -5.50 34.28 10.23
N ALA A 341 -4.23 34.62 10.02
CA ALA A 341 -3.19 33.59 9.83
C ALA A 341 -3.10 32.66 11.03
N THR A 342 -3.40 33.16 12.23
CA THR A 342 -3.35 32.37 13.47
C THR A 342 -4.45 31.33 13.48
N ALA A 343 -5.68 31.70 13.12
CA ALA A 343 -6.79 30.77 13.01
C ALA A 343 -6.52 29.69 11.93
N SER A 344 -5.98 30.10 10.77
CA SER A 344 -5.62 29.16 9.70
C SER A 344 -4.51 28.18 10.13
N ILE A 345 -3.48 28.65 10.83
CA ILE A 345 -2.40 27.80 11.35
C ILE A 345 -2.95 26.84 12.40
N THR A 346 -3.79 27.34 13.33
CA THR A 346 -4.40 26.49 14.36
C THR A 346 -5.26 25.39 13.74
N HIS A 347 -6.10 25.76 12.76
CA HIS A 347 -6.95 24.81 12.05
C HIS A 347 -6.12 23.73 11.32
N THR A 348 -5.07 24.13 10.59
CA THR A 348 -4.21 23.16 9.89
C THR A 348 -3.43 22.25 10.84
N ASN A 349 -3.03 22.76 12.02
CA ASN A 349 -2.39 21.91 13.02
C ASN A 349 -3.37 20.86 13.58
N LEU A 350 -4.61 21.25 13.88
CA LEU A 350 -5.66 20.31 14.30
C LEU A 350 -5.97 19.27 13.22
N LEU A 351 -6.05 19.67 11.95
CA LEU A 351 -6.25 18.72 10.86
C LEU A 351 -5.10 17.71 10.76
N LYS A 352 -3.86 18.19 10.88
CA LYS A 352 -2.67 17.32 10.87
C LYS A 352 -2.68 16.33 12.04
N GLU A 353 -3.00 16.77 13.24
CA GLU A 353 -3.12 15.92 14.43
C GLU A 353 -4.21 14.86 14.22
N ASN A 354 -5.40 15.26 13.78
CA ASN A 354 -6.51 14.35 13.49
C ASN A 354 -6.17 13.32 12.39
N ILE A 355 -5.47 13.72 11.31
CA ILE A 355 -5.03 12.82 10.24
C ILE A 355 -4.12 11.73 10.82
N ILE A 356 -3.16 12.10 11.66
CA ILE A 356 -2.22 11.15 12.27
C ILE A 356 -2.94 10.25 13.27
N GLU A 357 -3.81 10.81 14.11
CA GLU A 357 -4.55 10.09 15.15
C GLU A 357 -5.53 9.07 14.53
N LEU A 358 -6.33 9.47 13.55
CA LEU A 358 -7.33 8.59 12.93
C LEU A 358 -6.70 7.44 12.14
N LEU A 359 -5.51 7.62 11.57
CA LEU A 359 -4.74 6.52 10.98
C LEU A 359 -3.85 5.79 11.97
N GLN A 360 -3.93 6.14 13.27
CA GLN A 360 -3.11 5.53 14.31
C GLN A 360 -1.60 5.61 14.01
N GLY A 361 -1.18 6.70 13.34
CA GLY A 361 0.21 6.95 13.01
C GLY A 361 0.98 7.53 14.20
N VAL A 362 2.31 7.55 14.08
CA VAL A 362 3.18 8.17 15.05
C VAL A 362 3.55 9.58 14.61
N ASN A 363 3.31 10.58 15.49
CA ASN A 363 3.75 11.93 15.23
C ASN A 363 5.24 12.07 15.58
N LEU A 364 6.09 12.09 14.55
CA LEU A 364 7.55 12.19 14.70
C LEU A 364 8.03 13.63 15.03
N ASN A 365 7.14 14.63 14.99
CA ASN A 365 7.49 16.03 15.27
C ASN A 365 7.31 16.40 16.77
N LEU A 366 7.34 15.43 17.66
CA LEU A 366 7.36 15.70 19.09
C LEU A 366 8.73 16.22 19.50
N ASP A 367 8.78 17.44 20.05
CA ASP A 367 10.00 18.03 20.63
C ASP A 367 10.37 17.29 21.92
N PHE A 368 11.15 16.23 21.76
CA PHE A 368 11.77 15.58 22.92
C PHE A 368 12.97 16.42 23.39
N LYS A 369 12.85 17.06 24.55
CA LYS A 369 13.96 17.79 25.18
C LYS A 369 15.15 16.88 25.57
N ALA A 370 14.91 15.57 25.62
CA ALA A 370 15.89 14.51 25.83
C ALA A 370 15.47 13.26 25.04
N PRO A 371 16.39 12.32 24.75
CA PRO A 371 16.01 11.05 24.13
C PRO A 371 14.91 10.35 24.94
N PRO A 372 13.80 9.95 24.30
CA PRO A 372 12.71 9.29 25.03
C PRO A 372 13.17 7.94 25.58
N SER A 373 12.67 7.58 26.78
CA SER A 373 12.89 6.24 27.34
C SER A 373 12.21 5.16 26.50
N GLY A 374 12.63 3.91 26.64
CA GLY A 374 11.99 2.79 25.95
C GLY A 374 10.49 2.70 26.23
N VAL A 375 10.05 2.97 27.46
CA VAL A 375 8.63 3.02 27.84
C VAL A 375 7.90 4.17 27.15
N ALA A 376 8.50 5.35 27.04
CA ALA A 376 7.91 6.47 26.34
C ALA A 376 7.74 6.17 24.84
N LEU A 377 8.72 5.50 24.22
CA LEU A 377 8.61 5.02 22.84
C LEU A 377 7.49 3.98 22.68
N GLN A 378 7.37 3.02 23.60
CA GLN A 378 6.28 2.03 23.56
C GLN A 378 4.90 2.69 23.63
N ILE A 379 4.71 3.67 24.49
CA ILE A 379 3.44 4.43 24.58
C ILE A 379 3.19 5.19 23.28
N LEU A 380 4.22 5.83 22.72
CA LEU A 380 4.10 6.58 21.47
C LEU A 380 3.69 5.70 20.29
N TYR A 381 4.21 4.48 20.22
CA TYR A 381 3.92 3.54 19.13
C TYR A 381 2.70 2.64 19.40
N SER A 382 2.06 2.72 20.57
CA SER A 382 0.99 1.80 20.98
C SER A 382 -0.21 1.77 20.02
N ALA A 383 -0.63 2.93 19.52
CA ALA A 383 -1.74 3.01 18.57
C ALA A 383 -1.38 2.35 17.22
N LEU A 384 -0.17 2.61 16.72
CA LEU A 384 0.34 1.97 15.51
C LEU A 384 0.48 0.45 15.69
N ASP A 385 0.91 0.01 16.88
CA ASP A 385 1.06 -1.41 17.20
C ASP A 385 -0.27 -2.15 17.14
N ILE A 386 -1.33 -1.56 17.71
CA ILE A 386 -2.70 -2.10 17.63
C ILE A 386 -3.18 -2.21 16.17
N LYS A 387 -2.96 -1.17 15.35
CA LYS A 387 -3.31 -1.18 13.93
C LYS A 387 -2.57 -2.30 13.19
N CYS A 388 -1.28 -2.44 13.47
CA CYS A 388 -0.43 -3.44 12.84
C CYS A 388 -0.82 -4.87 13.22
N ASN A 389 -1.29 -5.12 14.45
CA ASN A 389 -1.77 -6.44 14.86
C ASN A 389 -2.94 -6.92 13.99
N GLY A 390 -3.91 -6.05 13.71
CA GLY A 390 -5.02 -6.36 12.79
C GLY A 390 -4.53 -6.63 11.36
N PHE A 391 -3.65 -5.77 10.86
CA PHE A 391 -3.08 -5.91 9.53
C PHE A 391 -2.28 -7.21 9.37
N GLU A 392 -1.46 -7.58 10.34
CA GLU A 392 -0.68 -8.82 10.32
C GLU A 392 -1.54 -10.08 10.39
N THR A 393 -2.70 -9.99 11.05
CA THR A 393 -3.66 -11.11 11.08
C THR A 393 -4.16 -11.42 9.67
N GLU A 394 -4.47 -10.39 8.88
CA GLU A 394 -4.87 -10.56 7.48
C GLU A 394 -3.70 -11.06 6.60
N LEU A 395 -2.47 -10.59 6.85
CA LEU A 395 -1.30 -11.07 6.14
C LEU A 395 -0.99 -12.54 6.44
N ARG A 396 -1.21 -13.03 7.68
CA ARG A 396 -1.06 -14.46 8.02
C ARG A 396 -2.04 -15.31 7.24
N GLN A 397 -3.30 -14.91 7.13
CA GLN A 397 -4.28 -15.64 6.31
C GLN A 397 -3.83 -15.74 4.85
N GLY A 398 -3.30 -14.64 4.27
CA GLY A 398 -2.72 -14.67 2.93
C GLY A 398 -1.51 -15.61 2.82
N PHE A 399 -0.66 -15.66 3.84
CA PHE A 399 0.49 -16.57 3.89
C PHE A 399 0.05 -18.03 4.00
N ASP A 400 -0.96 -18.34 4.79
CA ASP A 400 -1.51 -19.69 4.93
C ASP A 400 -2.05 -20.21 3.59
N LEU A 401 -2.76 -19.37 2.83
CA LEU A 401 -3.21 -19.69 1.48
C LEU A 401 -2.03 -19.88 0.51
N LEU A 402 -0.96 -19.08 0.63
CA LEU A 402 0.25 -19.26 -0.18
C LEU A 402 0.92 -20.61 0.13
N GLN A 403 0.97 -21.01 1.40
CA GLN A 403 1.46 -22.32 1.81
C GLN A 403 0.66 -23.45 1.18
N ASP A 404 -0.67 -23.31 1.05
CA ASP A 404 -1.49 -24.34 0.40
C ASP A 404 -1.05 -24.58 -1.04
N PHE A 405 -0.76 -23.55 -1.81
CA PHE A 405 -0.24 -23.67 -3.17
C PHE A 405 1.17 -24.27 -3.20
N ILE A 406 2.05 -23.89 -2.25
CA ILE A 406 3.39 -24.45 -2.13
C ILE A 406 3.30 -25.95 -1.79
N ASN A 407 2.43 -26.32 -0.86
CA ASN A 407 2.20 -27.72 -0.50
C ASN A 407 1.70 -28.55 -1.69
N LEU A 408 0.77 -28.02 -2.48
CA LEU A 408 0.31 -28.68 -3.70
C LEU A 408 1.47 -28.91 -4.69
N TYR A 409 2.30 -27.89 -4.90
CA TYR A 409 3.48 -27.99 -5.75
C TYR A 409 4.48 -29.04 -5.25
N LEU A 410 4.83 -29.01 -3.96
CA LEU A 410 5.78 -29.94 -3.35
C LEU A 410 5.25 -31.39 -3.37
N PHE A 411 3.94 -31.56 -3.19
CA PHE A 411 3.29 -32.87 -3.29
C PHE A 411 3.32 -33.39 -4.73
N GLU A 412 2.97 -32.58 -5.71
CA GLU A 412 2.94 -32.93 -7.13
C GLU A 412 4.34 -33.23 -7.71
N THR A 413 5.38 -32.61 -7.14
CA THR A 413 6.80 -32.89 -7.48
C THR A 413 7.44 -34.01 -6.61
N ASN A 414 6.64 -34.69 -5.80
CA ASN A 414 7.06 -35.77 -4.91
C ASN A 414 8.16 -35.40 -3.89
N GLN A 415 8.24 -34.12 -3.51
CA GLN A 415 9.20 -33.64 -2.51
C GLN A 415 8.67 -33.81 -1.08
N ILE A 416 7.36 -33.82 -0.90
CA ILE A 416 6.68 -34.11 0.37
C ILE A 416 5.63 -35.20 0.18
N LYS A 417 5.31 -35.94 1.25
CA LYS A 417 4.28 -36.98 1.28
C LYS A 417 3.03 -36.60 2.06
N ALA A 418 3.10 -35.53 2.83
CA ALA A 418 2.02 -35.00 3.64
C ALA A 418 2.07 -33.46 3.60
N LYS A 419 0.97 -32.81 3.89
CA LYS A 419 0.90 -31.34 3.98
C LYS A 419 1.79 -30.86 5.12
N GLY A 420 2.77 -30.00 4.79
CA GLY A 420 3.56 -29.28 5.78
C GLY A 420 2.80 -28.06 6.33
N ASN A 421 3.20 -27.60 7.49
CA ASN A 421 2.67 -26.41 8.13
C ASN A 421 3.81 -25.56 8.70
N ALA A 422 3.76 -24.26 8.47
CA ALA A 422 4.70 -23.31 9.05
C ALA A 422 3.95 -22.04 9.50
N GLU A 423 4.42 -21.46 10.59
CA GLU A 423 3.88 -20.23 11.14
C GLU A 423 4.78 -19.06 10.81
N ILE A 424 4.18 -17.93 10.37
CA ILE A 424 4.88 -16.69 10.12
C ILE A 424 4.70 -15.75 11.32
N GLN A 425 5.81 -15.25 11.86
CA GLN A 425 5.85 -14.30 12.97
C GLN A 425 6.49 -12.99 12.49
N PHE A 426 5.72 -11.91 12.51
CA PHE A 426 6.21 -10.58 12.16
C PHE A 426 7.00 -9.96 13.30
N GLN A 427 8.08 -9.25 12.95
CA GLN A 427 8.96 -8.60 13.91
C GLN A 427 8.83 -7.08 13.81
N ARG A 428 8.49 -6.41 14.91
CA ARG A 428 8.35 -4.96 14.94
C ARG A 428 9.68 -4.24 14.68
N ASN A 429 9.68 -3.32 13.74
CA ASN A 429 10.81 -2.43 13.49
C ASN A 429 10.69 -1.17 14.35
N MET A 430 10.70 -1.35 15.65
CA MET A 430 10.55 -0.26 16.61
C MET A 430 11.92 0.39 16.90
N PRO A 431 12.03 1.74 16.88
CA PRO A 431 13.22 2.42 17.37
C PRO A 431 13.50 2.04 18.84
N GLN A 432 14.72 1.68 19.14
CA GLN A 432 15.15 1.33 20.49
C GLN A 432 16.09 2.40 21.05
N ASN A 433 15.93 2.71 22.33
CA ASN A 433 16.96 3.44 23.06
C ASN A 433 18.15 2.49 23.29
N THR A 434 19.14 2.57 22.42
CA THR A 434 20.30 1.67 22.40
C THR A 434 21.02 1.63 23.76
N THR A 435 21.15 2.77 24.43
CA THR A 435 21.81 2.86 25.74
C THR A 435 21.03 2.10 26.82
N GLU A 436 19.70 2.27 26.83
CA GLU A 436 18.83 1.57 27.77
C GLU A 436 18.77 0.07 27.47
N ALA A 437 18.71 -0.33 26.20
CA ALA A 437 18.72 -1.73 25.78
C ALA A 437 20.01 -2.46 26.20
N ILE A 438 21.17 -1.82 26.05
CA ILE A 438 22.46 -2.35 26.50
C ILE A 438 22.47 -2.50 28.04
N GLN A 439 21.94 -1.52 28.76
CA GLN A 439 21.85 -1.59 30.22
C GLN A 439 20.94 -2.74 30.67
N GLN A 440 19.78 -2.89 30.08
CA GLN A 440 18.84 -3.99 30.33
C GLN A 440 19.45 -5.35 30.01
N ALA A 441 20.16 -5.49 28.90
CA ALA A 441 20.88 -6.70 28.52
C ALA A 441 21.92 -7.08 29.61
N ARG A 442 22.70 -6.11 30.08
CA ARG A 442 23.67 -6.29 31.14
C ARG A 442 23.01 -6.69 32.47
N ASP A 443 21.92 -6.02 32.84
CA ASP A 443 21.23 -6.28 34.13
C ASP A 443 20.46 -7.62 34.10
N SER A 444 20.17 -8.15 32.91
CA SER A 444 19.53 -9.44 32.71
C SER A 444 20.50 -10.62 32.68
N GLN A 445 21.82 -10.37 32.72
CA GLN A 445 22.84 -11.42 32.70
C GLN A 445 22.74 -12.27 33.95
N GLY A 446 22.63 -13.59 33.79
CA GLY A 446 22.46 -14.55 34.87
C GLY A 446 21.01 -14.71 35.39
N VAL A 447 20.05 -13.93 34.88
CA VAL A 447 18.62 -14.06 35.17
C VAL A 447 17.88 -14.79 34.09
N ILE A 448 18.21 -14.53 32.80
CA ILE A 448 17.68 -15.21 31.63
C ILE A 448 18.80 -15.82 30.81
N SER A 449 18.47 -16.68 29.82
CA SER A 449 19.46 -17.33 28.97
C SER A 449 20.26 -16.32 28.14
N ASN A 450 21.54 -16.61 27.88
CA ASN A 450 22.36 -15.77 27.01
C ASN A 450 21.76 -15.66 25.61
N LYS A 451 21.12 -16.69 25.10
CA LYS A 451 20.43 -16.67 23.81
C LYS A 451 19.36 -15.59 23.77
N THR A 452 18.50 -15.49 24.78
CA THR A 452 17.47 -14.44 24.87
C THR A 452 18.09 -13.03 24.97
N ILE A 453 19.24 -12.90 25.68
CA ILE A 453 19.97 -11.63 25.72
C ILE A 453 20.49 -11.25 24.33
N PHE A 454 21.08 -12.20 23.60
CA PHE A 454 21.58 -11.95 22.25
C PHE A 454 20.45 -11.62 21.26
N GLU A 455 19.29 -12.28 21.33
CA GLU A 455 18.13 -12.00 20.48
C GLU A 455 17.62 -10.55 20.61
N HIS A 456 17.78 -9.94 21.79
CA HIS A 456 17.31 -8.58 22.09
C HIS A 456 18.43 -7.53 22.15
N HIS A 457 19.70 -7.95 21.98
CA HIS A 457 20.83 -7.03 22.06
C HIS A 457 20.98 -6.20 20.77
N PRO A 458 21.04 -4.85 20.82
CA PRO A 458 20.95 -3.98 19.64
C PRO A 458 22.09 -4.15 18.62
N PHE A 459 23.23 -4.75 19.02
CA PHE A 459 24.37 -4.98 18.12
C PHE A 459 24.44 -6.40 17.56
N VAL A 460 23.59 -7.32 18.03
CA VAL A 460 23.56 -8.70 17.57
C VAL A 460 22.57 -8.82 16.41
N LYS A 461 23.04 -9.30 15.26
CA LYS A 461 22.20 -9.51 14.07
C LYS A 461 21.63 -10.93 14.01
N ASP A 462 22.41 -11.91 14.45
CA ASP A 462 22.08 -13.32 14.47
C ASP A 462 22.47 -13.86 15.84
N ALA A 463 21.46 -14.21 16.65
CA ALA A 463 21.67 -14.69 18.02
C ALA A 463 22.32 -16.08 18.05
N ASP A 464 22.05 -16.95 17.08
CA ASP A 464 22.61 -18.31 17.04
C ASP A 464 24.09 -18.26 16.62
N GLU A 465 24.46 -17.38 15.71
CA GLU A 465 25.85 -17.16 15.33
C GLU A 465 26.64 -16.51 16.48
N GLU A 466 26.05 -15.54 17.17
CA GLU A 466 26.67 -14.87 18.30
C GLU A 466 26.83 -15.83 19.50
N GLU A 467 25.86 -16.69 19.76
CA GLU A 467 25.96 -17.71 20.80
C GLU A 467 27.11 -18.69 20.51
N LYS A 468 27.26 -19.13 19.25
CA LYS A 468 28.38 -19.97 18.83
C LYS A 468 29.73 -19.27 19.01
N ARG A 469 29.83 -18.00 18.68
CA ARG A 469 31.04 -17.18 18.87
C ARG A 469 31.38 -17.05 20.35
N PHE A 470 30.40 -16.66 21.16
CA PHE A 470 30.53 -16.49 22.60
C PHE A 470 30.97 -17.79 23.29
N ASN A 471 30.36 -18.91 22.95
CA ASN A 471 30.73 -20.23 23.51
C ASN A 471 32.14 -20.64 23.09
N LYS A 472 32.56 -20.35 21.86
CA LYS A 472 33.93 -20.63 21.39
C LYS A 472 34.97 -19.75 22.11
N GLU A 473 34.68 -18.50 22.35
CA GLU A 473 35.55 -17.61 23.14
C GLU A 473 35.70 -18.09 24.57
N ASN A 474 34.61 -18.45 25.24
CA ASN A 474 34.65 -18.98 26.59
C ASN A 474 35.47 -20.29 26.69
N GLN A 475 35.36 -21.20 25.72
CA GLN A 475 36.17 -22.41 25.68
C GLN A 475 37.66 -22.10 25.52
N VAL A 476 38.03 -21.09 24.78
CA VAL A 476 39.42 -20.64 24.61
C VAL A 476 39.93 -20.03 25.94
N TYR A 477 39.11 -19.24 26.65
CA TYR A 477 39.44 -18.70 27.96
C TYR A 477 39.62 -19.79 29.00
N ASP A 478 38.71 -20.77 29.09
CA ASP A 478 38.80 -21.90 30.04
C ASP A 478 40.03 -22.74 29.79
N ASN A 479 40.33 -23.06 28.52
CA ASN A 479 41.54 -23.80 28.14
C ASN A 479 42.84 -23.02 28.50
N HIS A 480 42.82 -21.68 28.31
CA HIS A 480 43.96 -20.85 28.65
C HIS A 480 44.16 -20.75 30.15
N PHE A 481 43.07 -20.63 30.92
CA PHE A 481 43.08 -20.56 32.38
C PHE A 481 43.54 -21.90 32.99
N ASN A 482 43.05 -23.05 32.49
CA ASN A 482 43.49 -24.40 32.89
C ASN A 482 44.97 -24.64 32.60
N ASN A 483 45.49 -24.16 31.48
CA ASN A 483 46.91 -24.23 31.14
C ASN A 483 47.79 -23.36 32.01
N LEU A 484 47.29 -22.21 32.49
CA LEU A 484 48.03 -21.30 33.39
C LEU A 484 48.01 -21.77 34.86
N THR A 485 46.97 -22.45 35.29
CA THR A 485 46.79 -22.91 36.67
C THR A 485 47.36 -24.29 36.98
N GLY A 486 47.79 -25.05 35.91
CA GLY A 486 48.42 -26.36 36.09
C GLY A 486 47.53 -27.45 36.70
N LEU A 487 46.20 -27.24 36.72
CA LEU A 487 45.21 -28.19 37.18
C LEU A 487 44.79 -29.15 36.02
N ASP A 488 45.76 -29.88 35.48
CA ASP A 488 45.45 -31.13 34.76
C ASP A 488 44.98 -32.17 35.80
N GLY A 489 43.77 -32.64 35.55
CA GLY A 489 43.05 -33.57 36.43
C GLY A 489 43.91 -34.68 37.02
N ALA A 490 44.27 -34.53 38.27
CA ALA A 490 44.64 -35.64 39.10
C ALA A 490 43.39 -36.16 39.79
N ASN A 491 43.00 -37.37 39.38
CA ASN A 491 42.04 -38.28 39.96
C ASN A 491 41.63 -37.99 41.40
N LEU A 492 40.33 -37.82 41.64
CA LEU A 492 39.65 -38.44 42.78
C LEU A 492 38.28 -38.95 42.33
#